data_5a0d443a59093468759989606cb659be
#
_entry.id   5a0d443a59093468759989606cb659be
#
_cell.length_a   1.000
_cell.length_b   1.000
_cell.length_c   1.000
_cell.angle_alpha   90.00
_cell.angle_beta   90.00
_cell.angle_gamma   90.00
#
_symmetry.space_group_name_H-M   'P 1'
#
loop_
_entity.id
_entity.type
_entity.pdbx_description
1 polymer ?
#
loop_
_entity_poly.entity_id
_entity_poly.type
_entity_poly.pdbx_seq_one_letter_code
_entity_poly.pdbx_strand_id
1 'polypeptide(L)'
;MKAWILTEPGKLELQEVNIPEPSEEQVLVEIDRACSCNGSDPWIFHGHEAYRTPLVFGHEGSGKIVKAGKKVKEFTVGQKICWWFEAGAFAQYQLVSPYQTAVFEVPKNITRDECPVMELVLAACRALMQYPAKQDRKRLLICGLGPSGQVLLQYARALGYEKIVGWDLYENRRKLALSLGIDEVYDPSLLTAEEVQRMDKSDISVYMMGDDRLENEPTADWVIRATRSYGTLVSYGHPEHGMH
;
A
#
# COMPACT_ATOMS: atom_id res chain seq x y z
N MET A 1 -6.41 -27.99 1.14
CA MET A 1 -5.87 -26.86 1.91
C MET A 1 -7.01 -25.99 2.44
N LYS A 2 -6.79 -25.34 3.57
CA LYS A 2 -7.73 -24.31 4.05
C LYS A 2 -7.49 -22.98 3.36
N ALA A 3 -8.57 -22.29 2.99
CA ALA A 3 -8.53 -20.97 2.36
C ALA A 3 -9.76 -20.16 2.76
N TRP A 4 -9.58 -18.85 2.94
CA TRP A 4 -10.67 -17.90 3.08
C TRP A 4 -11.18 -17.52 1.69
N ILE A 5 -12.43 -17.86 1.42
CA ILE A 5 -13.09 -17.60 0.13
C ILE A 5 -14.11 -16.49 0.30
N LEU A 6 -13.96 -15.42 -0.47
CA LEU A 6 -15.02 -14.44 -0.67
C LEU A 6 -16.01 -15.07 -1.66
N THR A 7 -17.12 -15.64 -1.13
CA THR A 7 -18.11 -16.37 -1.92
C THR A 7 -19.05 -15.44 -2.68
N GLU A 8 -19.35 -14.32 -2.07
CA GLU A 8 -20.13 -13.20 -2.62
C GLU A 8 -19.73 -11.91 -1.88
N PRO A 9 -20.03 -10.71 -2.40
CA PRO A 9 -19.76 -9.47 -1.69
C PRO A 9 -20.26 -9.48 -0.25
N GLY A 10 -19.37 -9.15 0.69
CA GLY A 10 -19.68 -9.14 2.12
C GLY A 10 -19.66 -10.51 2.82
N LYS A 11 -19.33 -11.61 2.12
CA LYS A 11 -19.38 -12.95 2.71
C LYS A 11 -18.08 -13.71 2.53
N LEU A 12 -17.33 -13.84 3.60
CA LEU A 12 -16.06 -14.56 3.66
C LEU A 12 -16.23 -15.88 4.43
N GLU A 13 -15.86 -16.99 3.81
CA GLU A 13 -16.00 -18.34 4.38
C GLU A 13 -14.66 -19.08 4.39
N LEU A 14 -14.36 -19.75 5.52
CA LEU A 14 -13.23 -20.66 5.57
C LEU A 14 -13.64 -22.01 4.95
N GLN A 15 -13.01 -22.38 3.85
CA GLN A 15 -13.31 -23.61 3.12
C GLN A 15 -12.08 -24.52 2.99
N GLU A 16 -12.33 -25.81 2.81
CA GLU A 16 -11.32 -26.77 2.37
C GLU A 16 -11.39 -26.93 0.86
N VAL A 17 -10.29 -26.60 0.18
CA VAL A 17 -10.18 -26.68 -1.28
C VAL A 17 -8.94 -27.48 -1.68
N ASN A 18 -8.87 -27.93 -2.92
CA ASN A 18 -7.68 -28.59 -3.44
C ASN A 18 -6.48 -27.64 -3.46
N ILE A 19 -5.28 -28.16 -3.22
CA ILE A 19 -4.05 -27.43 -3.47
C ILE A 19 -3.92 -27.27 -4.99
N PRO A 20 -3.76 -26.03 -5.50
CA PRO A 20 -3.66 -25.81 -6.94
C PRO A 20 -2.30 -26.28 -7.47
N GLU A 21 -2.27 -26.68 -8.75
CA GLU A 21 -1.03 -27.02 -9.44
C GLU A 21 -0.54 -25.83 -10.26
N PRO A 22 0.76 -25.47 -10.18
CA PRO A 22 1.29 -24.36 -10.94
C PRO A 22 1.36 -24.71 -12.44
N SER A 23 1.01 -23.75 -13.27
CA SER A 23 1.29 -23.80 -14.70
C SER A 23 2.80 -23.73 -14.98
N GLU A 24 3.19 -23.80 -16.26
CA GLU A 24 4.61 -23.71 -16.64
C GLU A 24 5.28 -22.41 -16.21
N GLU A 25 4.52 -21.33 -16.01
CA GLU A 25 4.99 -19.97 -15.74
C GLU A 25 4.68 -19.50 -14.31
N GLN A 26 4.16 -20.38 -13.45
CA GLN A 26 3.79 -20.07 -12.08
C GLN A 26 4.66 -20.81 -11.07
N VAL A 27 4.71 -20.27 -9.87
CA VAL A 27 5.21 -20.95 -8.70
C VAL A 27 4.07 -21.23 -7.73
N LEU A 28 4.14 -22.36 -7.01
CA LEU A 28 3.30 -22.65 -5.86
C LEU A 28 4.05 -22.24 -4.59
N VAL A 29 3.44 -21.36 -3.82
CA VAL A 29 4.00 -20.83 -2.57
C VAL A 29 3.22 -21.41 -1.39
N GLU A 30 3.92 -22.01 -0.45
CA GLU A 30 3.40 -22.31 0.88
C GLU A 30 3.42 -21.02 1.70
N ILE A 31 2.24 -20.51 2.06
CA ILE A 31 2.10 -19.24 2.76
C ILE A 31 2.61 -19.35 4.19
N ASP A 32 3.54 -18.49 4.54
CA ASP A 32 4.10 -18.41 5.89
C ASP A 32 3.39 -17.34 6.74
N ARG A 33 3.07 -16.21 6.12
CA ARG A 33 2.36 -15.08 6.70
C ARG A 33 1.58 -14.31 5.63
N ALA A 34 0.45 -13.77 6.07
CA ALA A 34 -0.33 -12.80 5.30
C ALA A 34 -0.82 -11.70 6.25
N CYS A 35 -1.05 -10.51 5.74
CA CYS A 35 -1.70 -9.43 6.46
C CYS A 35 -2.89 -8.87 5.67
N SER A 36 -3.76 -8.17 6.38
CA SER A 36 -4.91 -7.52 5.76
C SER A 36 -4.54 -6.09 5.39
N CYS A 37 -4.77 -5.75 4.15
CA CYS A 37 -4.65 -4.39 3.64
C CYS A 37 -5.86 -3.55 4.05
N ASN A 38 -5.62 -2.54 4.87
CA ASN A 38 -6.71 -1.69 5.37
C ASN A 38 -7.35 -0.80 4.28
N GLY A 39 -6.70 -0.66 3.13
CA GLY A 39 -7.23 0.07 1.98
C GLY A 39 -8.02 -0.82 1.03
N SER A 40 -7.36 -1.81 0.43
CA SER A 40 -7.91 -2.60 -0.68
C SER A 40 -8.82 -3.74 -0.23
N ASP A 41 -8.53 -4.41 0.90
CA ASP A 41 -9.33 -5.57 1.33
C ASP A 41 -10.80 -5.23 1.64
N PRO A 42 -11.14 -4.12 2.36
CA PRO A 42 -12.54 -3.73 2.53
C PRO A 42 -13.24 -3.46 1.20
N TRP A 43 -12.56 -2.81 0.26
CA TRP A 43 -13.07 -2.50 -1.06
C TRP A 43 -13.37 -3.77 -1.89
N ILE A 44 -12.44 -4.75 -1.88
CA ILE A 44 -12.63 -6.06 -2.50
C ILE A 44 -13.77 -6.82 -1.81
N PHE A 45 -13.79 -6.80 -0.46
CA PHE A 45 -14.81 -7.49 0.35
C PHE A 45 -16.23 -7.01 0.03
N HIS A 46 -16.41 -5.72 -0.19
CA HIS A 46 -17.72 -5.14 -0.54
C HIS A 46 -18.10 -5.29 -2.02
N GLY A 47 -17.27 -5.96 -2.84
CA GLY A 47 -17.63 -6.37 -4.19
C GLY A 47 -17.36 -5.32 -5.25
N HIS A 48 -16.22 -4.64 -5.20
CA HIS A 48 -15.83 -3.78 -6.30
C HIS A 48 -15.75 -4.57 -7.63
N GLU A 49 -16.22 -3.96 -8.71
CA GLU A 49 -16.43 -4.59 -10.03
C GLU A 49 -15.19 -5.24 -10.65
N ALA A 50 -13.98 -4.83 -10.25
CA ALA A 50 -12.73 -5.43 -10.72
C ALA A 50 -12.51 -6.89 -10.23
N TYR A 51 -13.24 -7.32 -9.19
CA TYR A 51 -13.08 -8.63 -8.59
C TYR A 51 -14.33 -9.48 -8.74
N ARG A 52 -14.13 -10.66 -9.31
CA ARG A 52 -15.23 -11.64 -9.46
C ARG A 52 -15.18 -12.65 -8.35
N THR A 53 -16.31 -12.86 -7.70
CA THR A 53 -16.50 -13.94 -6.73
C THR A 53 -16.98 -15.24 -7.42
N PRO A 54 -16.66 -16.44 -6.88
CA PRO A 54 -15.85 -16.64 -5.68
C PRO A 54 -14.35 -16.46 -5.93
N LEU A 55 -13.61 -15.95 -4.93
CA LEU A 55 -12.14 -15.81 -5.00
C LEU A 55 -11.48 -16.13 -3.65
N VAL A 56 -10.26 -16.64 -3.66
CA VAL A 56 -9.43 -16.73 -2.46
C VAL A 56 -8.99 -15.32 -2.06
N PHE A 57 -9.28 -14.93 -0.83
CA PHE A 57 -9.13 -13.57 -0.36
C PHE A 57 -7.68 -13.22 0.03
N GLY A 58 -7.41 -11.92 0.26
CA GLY A 58 -6.12 -11.36 0.68
C GLY A 58 -5.10 -11.27 -0.46
N HIS A 59 -4.23 -10.26 -0.43
CA HIS A 59 -3.22 -10.04 -1.47
C HIS A 59 -1.82 -9.72 -0.91
N GLU A 60 -1.71 -9.41 0.36
CA GLU A 60 -0.44 -9.18 1.04
C GLU A 60 0.05 -10.46 1.71
N GLY A 61 0.94 -11.17 1.06
CA GLY A 61 1.44 -12.44 1.54
C GLY A 61 2.94 -12.64 1.35
N SER A 62 3.47 -13.57 2.11
CA SER A 62 4.83 -14.07 1.94
C SER A 62 4.89 -15.56 2.22
N GLY A 63 5.82 -16.24 1.61
CA GLY A 63 5.95 -17.67 1.79
C GLY A 63 7.15 -18.27 1.08
N LYS A 64 7.19 -19.58 1.10
CA LYS A 64 8.26 -20.39 0.53
C LYS A 64 7.79 -21.08 -0.74
N ILE A 65 8.55 -20.99 -1.82
CA ILE A 65 8.26 -21.73 -3.05
C ILE A 65 8.42 -23.23 -2.78
N VAL A 66 7.36 -23.99 -3.03
CA VAL A 66 7.34 -25.46 -2.90
C VAL A 66 7.31 -26.19 -4.24
N LYS A 67 6.81 -25.53 -5.29
CA LYS A 67 6.87 -26.02 -6.68
C LYS A 67 7.11 -24.83 -7.62
N ALA A 68 7.82 -25.08 -8.75
CA ALA A 68 8.02 -24.09 -9.80
C ALA A 68 7.73 -24.71 -11.16
N GLY A 69 7.03 -23.95 -12.00
CA GLY A 69 6.79 -24.33 -13.39
C GLY A 69 8.09 -24.32 -14.20
N LYS A 70 8.14 -25.14 -15.23
CA LYS A 70 9.38 -25.40 -16.01
C LYS A 70 9.94 -24.17 -16.74
N LYS A 71 9.13 -23.14 -16.96
CA LYS A 71 9.54 -21.89 -17.60
C LYS A 71 10.01 -20.84 -16.60
N VAL A 72 9.73 -20.98 -15.30
CA VAL A 72 10.23 -20.07 -14.28
C VAL A 72 11.74 -20.27 -14.12
N LYS A 73 12.54 -19.23 -14.37
CA LYS A 73 14.01 -19.28 -14.34
C LYS A 73 14.61 -18.46 -13.20
N GLU A 74 13.92 -17.40 -12.79
CA GLU A 74 14.41 -16.43 -11.82
C GLU A 74 14.23 -16.88 -10.36
N PHE A 75 13.33 -17.86 -10.14
CA PHE A 75 12.99 -18.36 -8.80
C PHE A 75 13.14 -19.87 -8.71
N THR A 76 13.56 -20.34 -7.54
CA THR A 76 13.78 -21.77 -7.27
C THR A 76 13.01 -22.24 -6.04
N VAL A 77 12.72 -23.55 -6.01
CA VAL A 77 12.10 -24.19 -4.83
C VAL A 77 12.98 -23.96 -3.59
N GLY A 78 12.34 -23.56 -2.51
CA GLY A 78 12.98 -23.27 -1.24
C GLY A 78 13.21 -21.78 -0.98
N GLN A 79 13.17 -20.91 -2.00
CA GLN A 79 13.28 -19.48 -1.81
C GLN A 79 12.06 -18.91 -1.07
N LYS A 80 12.30 -17.94 -0.19
CA LYS A 80 11.24 -17.12 0.41
C LYS A 80 10.98 -15.91 -0.46
N ILE A 81 9.72 -15.68 -0.80
CA ILE A 81 9.26 -14.59 -1.63
C ILE A 81 8.08 -13.85 -1.02
N CYS A 82 7.93 -12.62 -1.41
CA CYS A 82 6.71 -11.84 -1.37
C CYS A 82 6.39 -11.32 -2.78
N TRP A 83 5.19 -10.85 -2.98
CA TRP A 83 4.71 -10.40 -4.30
C TRP A 83 3.80 -9.19 -4.16
N TRP A 84 3.55 -8.53 -5.26
CA TRP A 84 2.71 -7.36 -5.31
C TRP A 84 1.34 -7.68 -5.88
N PHE A 85 0.30 -7.44 -5.08
CA PHE A 85 -1.11 -7.36 -5.46
C PHE A 85 -1.66 -8.55 -6.27
N GLU A 86 -1.40 -9.79 -5.86
CA GLU A 86 -2.03 -10.97 -6.44
C GLU A 86 -2.89 -11.67 -5.37
N ALA A 87 -4.21 -11.79 -5.63
CA ALA A 87 -5.16 -12.35 -4.68
C ALA A 87 -4.87 -13.82 -4.36
N GLY A 88 -5.15 -14.24 -3.10
CA GLY A 88 -5.00 -15.62 -2.68
C GLY A 88 -4.17 -15.82 -1.40
N ALA A 89 -3.70 -14.75 -0.77
CA ALA A 89 -2.79 -14.84 0.38
C ALA A 89 -3.44 -15.41 1.66
N PHE A 90 -4.77 -15.38 1.78
CA PHE A 90 -5.46 -15.94 2.94
C PHE A 90 -5.77 -17.43 2.75
N ALA A 91 -4.76 -18.19 2.33
CA ALA A 91 -4.78 -19.63 2.14
C ALA A 91 -3.48 -20.27 2.63
N GLN A 92 -3.43 -21.60 2.72
CA GLN A 92 -2.18 -22.28 3.03
C GLN A 92 -1.20 -22.30 1.87
N TYR A 93 -1.71 -22.26 0.64
CA TYR A 93 -0.91 -22.24 -0.58
C TYR A 93 -1.52 -21.26 -1.59
N GLN A 94 -0.67 -20.57 -2.35
CA GLN A 94 -1.06 -19.68 -3.42
C GLN A 94 -0.21 -19.92 -4.68
N LEU A 95 -0.85 -19.80 -5.85
CA LEU A 95 -0.12 -19.64 -7.11
C LEU A 95 0.31 -18.18 -7.27
N VAL A 96 1.54 -17.99 -7.66
CA VAL A 96 2.10 -16.66 -7.97
C VAL A 96 2.70 -16.70 -9.37
N SER A 97 2.41 -15.68 -10.17
CA SER A 97 2.84 -15.56 -11.56
C SER A 97 3.95 -14.52 -11.71
N PRO A 98 5.25 -14.90 -11.63
CA PRO A 98 6.37 -13.93 -11.65
C PRO A 98 6.44 -13.07 -12.91
N TYR A 99 5.77 -13.47 -13.97
CA TYR A 99 5.70 -12.72 -15.24
C TYR A 99 4.48 -11.79 -15.36
N GLN A 100 3.55 -11.85 -14.39
CA GLN A 100 2.34 -11.04 -14.36
C GLN A 100 2.34 -10.05 -13.20
N THR A 101 3.00 -10.40 -12.09
CA THR A 101 3.18 -9.52 -10.94
C THR A 101 4.64 -9.36 -10.56
N ALA A 102 4.95 -8.31 -9.82
CA ALA A 102 6.29 -8.14 -9.27
C ALA A 102 6.49 -9.13 -8.09
N VAL A 103 7.51 -9.97 -8.20
CA VAL A 103 7.89 -10.94 -7.17
C VAL A 103 9.28 -10.62 -6.67
N PHE A 104 9.49 -10.70 -5.36
CA PHE A 104 10.72 -10.33 -4.70
C PHE A 104 11.20 -11.44 -3.78
N GLU A 105 12.49 -11.73 -3.81
CA GLU A 105 13.11 -12.54 -2.76
C GLU A 105 13.12 -11.73 -1.46
N VAL A 106 12.69 -12.35 -0.36
CA VAL A 106 12.70 -11.71 0.95
C VAL A 106 14.14 -11.53 1.44
N PRO A 107 14.60 -10.28 1.71
CA PRO A 107 15.92 -10.02 2.24
C PRO A 107 16.17 -10.76 3.57
N LYS A 108 17.39 -11.23 3.80
CA LYS A 108 17.76 -12.03 4.99
C LYS A 108 17.58 -11.31 6.32
N ASN A 109 17.60 -9.98 6.31
CA ASN A 109 17.41 -9.13 7.49
C ASN A 109 15.95 -8.82 7.80
N ILE A 110 14.99 -9.26 6.97
CA ILE A 110 13.56 -9.10 7.20
C ILE A 110 13.05 -10.31 7.98
N THR A 111 12.40 -10.05 9.10
CA THR A 111 11.83 -11.09 9.95
C THR A 111 10.60 -11.72 9.31
N ARG A 112 10.21 -12.89 9.82
CA ARG A 112 9.02 -13.60 9.35
C ARG A 112 7.75 -12.78 9.45
N ASP A 113 7.60 -12.00 10.51
CA ASP A 113 6.39 -11.21 10.78
C ASP A 113 6.38 -9.89 10.01
N GLU A 114 7.52 -9.43 9.52
CA GLU A 114 7.65 -8.26 8.65
C GLU A 114 7.42 -8.58 7.16
N CYS A 115 7.64 -9.84 6.76
CA CYS A 115 7.56 -10.24 5.36
C CYS A 115 6.26 -9.83 4.63
N PRO A 116 5.05 -10.04 5.19
CA PRO A 116 3.83 -9.71 4.45
C PRO A 116 3.64 -8.21 4.22
N VAL A 117 4.28 -7.36 5.04
CA VAL A 117 4.23 -5.90 4.89
C VAL A 117 5.10 -5.40 3.73
N MET A 118 5.94 -6.26 3.14
CA MET A 118 6.82 -5.89 2.01
C MET A 118 6.03 -5.40 0.78
N GLU A 119 4.83 -5.94 0.54
CA GLU A 119 3.95 -5.47 -0.52
C GLU A 119 3.60 -3.99 -0.32
N LEU A 120 3.11 -3.63 0.87
CA LEU A 120 2.78 -2.26 1.23
C LEU A 120 4.00 -1.33 1.13
N VAL A 121 5.20 -1.79 1.53
CA VAL A 121 6.43 -1.01 1.41
C VAL A 121 6.70 -0.67 -0.05
N LEU A 122 6.59 -1.64 -0.96
CA LEU A 122 6.81 -1.44 -2.39
C LEU A 122 5.77 -0.48 -2.97
N ALA A 123 4.50 -0.67 -2.65
CA ALA A 123 3.41 0.19 -3.10
C ALA A 123 3.62 1.64 -2.62
N ALA A 124 3.93 1.85 -1.34
CA ALA A 124 4.16 3.18 -0.79
C ALA A 124 5.40 3.86 -1.40
N CYS A 125 6.53 3.15 -1.50
CA CYS A 125 7.75 3.69 -2.10
C CYS A 125 7.55 4.10 -3.56
N ARG A 126 6.73 3.36 -4.32
CA ARG A 126 6.42 3.66 -5.73
C ARG A 126 5.86 5.07 -5.91
N ALA A 127 5.13 5.60 -4.94
CA ALA A 127 4.58 6.96 -5.01
C ALA A 127 5.66 8.04 -5.22
N LEU A 128 6.89 7.82 -4.72
CA LEU A 128 7.99 8.77 -4.85
C LEU A 128 9.15 8.29 -5.74
N MET A 129 9.15 7.06 -6.23
CA MET A 129 10.27 6.54 -7.04
C MET A 129 10.56 7.40 -8.28
N GLN A 130 9.53 8.00 -8.88
CA GLN A 130 9.66 8.89 -10.05
C GLN A 130 10.01 10.33 -9.68
N TYR A 131 9.95 10.66 -8.38
CA TYR A 131 10.07 12.02 -7.86
C TYR A 131 11.10 12.10 -6.73
N PRO A 132 12.36 11.70 -6.97
CA PRO A 132 13.39 11.82 -5.94
C PRO A 132 13.61 13.29 -5.59
N ALA A 133 14.04 13.53 -4.35
CA ALA A 133 14.37 14.87 -3.91
C ALA A 133 15.46 15.49 -4.80
N LYS A 134 15.21 16.71 -5.26
CA LYS A 134 16.13 17.52 -6.09
C LYS A 134 16.17 18.92 -5.51
N GLN A 135 17.04 19.76 -6.07
CA GLN A 135 17.19 21.14 -5.61
C GLN A 135 15.87 21.93 -5.59
N ASP A 136 14.94 21.63 -6.50
CA ASP A 136 13.64 22.27 -6.65
C ASP A 136 12.47 21.45 -6.08
N ARG A 137 12.76 20.29 -5.43
CA ARG A 137 11.74 19.36 -4.90
C ARG A 137 12.12 18.89 -3.53
N LYS A 138 12.08 19.78 -2.55
CA LYS A 138 12.60 19.51 -1.21
C LYS A 138 11.53 19.37 -0.14
N ARG A 139 10.35 19.96 -0.38
CA ARG A 139 9.23 19.93 0.56
C ARG A 139 8.16 18.94 0.09
N LEU A 140 7.84 17.98 0.95
CA LEU A 140 6.85 16.95 0.71
C LEU A 140 5.68 17.09 1.69
N LEU A 141 4.46 17.01 1.18
CA LEU A 141 3.25 16.79 1.99
C LEU A 141 2.79 15.33 1.84
N ILE A 142 2.58 14.66 2.95
CA ILE A 142 1.96 13.35 3.03
C ILE A 142 0.58 13.51 3.67
N CYS A 143 -0.48 13.39 2.90
CA CYS A 143 -1.84 13.46 3.38
C CYS A 143 -2.37 12.05 3.61
N GLY A 144 -2.44 11.64 4.88
CA GLY A 144 -2.70 10.29 5.35
C GLY A 144 -1.44 9.62 5.92
N LEU A 145 -1.35 9.57 7.26
CA LEU A 145 -0.24 8.96 8.00
C LEU A 145 -0.60 7.57 8.53
N GLY A 146 -1.42 6.82 7.76
CA GLY A 146 -1.64 5.39 7.97
C GLY A 146 -0.37 4.56 7.72
N PRO A 147 -0.45 3.22 7.69
CA PRO A 147 0.73 2.37 7.47
C PRO A 147 1.55 2.78 6.25
N SER A 148 0.92 3.02 5.09
CA SER A 148 1.60 3.47 3.87
C SER A 148 2.26 4.83 4.03
N GLY A 149 1.60 5.80 4.72
CA GLY A 149 2.18 7.12 4.97
C GLY A 149 3.39 7.08 5.89
N GLN A 150 3.37 6.21 6.93
CA GLN A 150 4.52 6.00 7.81
C GLN A 150 5.72 5.39 7.07
N VAL A 151 5.47 4.47 6.14
CA VAL A 151 6.53 3.92 5.28
C VAL A 151 7.06 5.00 4.33
N LEU A 152 6.15 5.74 3.67
CA LEU A 152 6.53 6.78 2.72
C LEU A 152 7.37 7.88 3.36
N LEU A 153 7.07 8.28 4.60
CA LEU A 153 7.85 9.22 5.39
C LEU A 153 9.32 8.78 5.50
N GLN A 154 9.55 7.53 5.89
CA GLN A 154 10.91 7.00 6.05
C GLN A 154 11.64 6.91 4.71
N TYR A 155 10.95 6.51 3.66
CA TYR A 155 11.50 6.48 2.32
C TYR A 155 11.82 7.88 1.79
N ALA A 156 10.97 8.87 2.05
CA ALA A 156 11.21 10.26 1.68
C ALA A 156 12.48 10.82 2.36
N ARG A 157 12.71 10.48 3.63
CA ARG A 157 13.97 10.81 4.31
C ARG A 157 15.19 10.18 3.64
N ALA A 158 15.09 8.90 3.29
CA ALA A 158 16.17 8.19 2.56
C ALA A 158 16.44 8.80 1.18
N LEU A 159 15.42 9.37 0.52
CA LEU A 159 15.56 10.10 -0.74
C LEU A 159 16.12 11.52 -0.58
N GLY A 160 16.26 12.04 0.65
CA GLY A 160 16.83 13.34 0.94
C GLY A 160 15.84 14.52 0.87
N TYR A 161 14.52 14.27 1.08
CA TYR A 161 13.57 15.36 1.29
C TYR A 161 13.92 16.13 2.56
N GLU A 162 14.06 17.46 2.44
CA GLU A 162 14.52 18.32 3.54
C GLU A 162 13.40 18.61 4.54
N LYS A 163 12.19 18.83 4.02
CA LYS A 163 11.01 19.14 4.82
C LYS A 163 9.88 18.18 4.48
N ILE A 164 9.39 17.46 5.46
CA ILE A 164 8.26 16.55 5.32
C ILE A 164 7.15 16.97 6.27
N VAL A 165 5.98 17.24 5.71
CA VAL A 165 4.76 17.64 6.44
C VAL A 165 3.74 16.51 6.33
N GLY A 166 3.04 16.20 7.39
CA GLY A 166 2.03 15.16 7.42
C GLY A 166 0.67 15.66 7.89
N TRP A 167 -0.36 15.20 7.23
CA TRP A 167 -1.75 15.42 7.65
C TRP A 167 -2.41 14.08 7.98
N ASP A 168 -3.05 14.00 9.14
CA ASP A 168 -3.90 12.85 9.52
C ASP A 168 -4.88 13.26 10.62
N LEU A 169 -6.09 12.72 10.61
CA LEU A 169 -7.12 12.98 11.62
C LEU A 169 -6.76 12.36 12.98
N TYR A 170 -6.02 11.23 12.98
CA TYR A 170 -5.75 10.47 14.17
C TYR A 170 -4.46 10.90 14.86
N GLU A 171 -4.59 11.36 16.10
CA GLU A 171 -3.45 11.84 16.92
C GLU A 171 -2.35 10.79 17.10
N ASN A 172 -2.71 9.52 17.31
CA ASN A 172 -1.74 8.44 17.46
C ASN A 172 -0.86 8.25 16.23
N ARG A 173 -1.41 8.42 15.02
CA ARG A 173 -0.66 8.37 13.76
C ARG A 173 0.27 9.55 13.61
N ARG A 174 -0.20 10.76 13.98
CA ARG A 174 0.65 11.98 13.99
C ARG A 174 1.80 11.84 14.99
N LYS A 175 1.54 11.30 16.19
CA LYS A 175 2.58 11.02 17.20
C LYS A 175 3.62 10.01 16.70
N LEU A 176 3.18 8.93 16.05
CA LEU A 176 4.09 7.95 15.46
C LEU A 176 4.95 8.59 14.36
N ALA A 177 4.37 9.39 13.48
CA ALA A 177 5.12 10.10 12.45
C ALA A 177 6.20 11.02 13.03
N LEU A 178 5.89 11.75 14.12
CA LEU A 178 6.87 12.57 14.84
C LEU A 178 8.03 11.71 15.38
N SER A 179 7.76 10.54 15.94
CA SER A 179 8.79 9.63 16.41
C SER A 179 9.65 9.03 15.28
N LEU A 180 9.13 8.98 14.06
CA LEU A 180 9.82 8.54 12.85
C LEU A 180 10.54 9.68 12.10
N GLY A 181 10.49 10.90 12.65
CA GLY A 181 11.27 12.02 12.15
C GLY A 181 10.58 12.88 11.09
N ILE A 182 9.24 12.95 11.07
CA ILE A 182 8.53 13.97 10.30
C ILE A 182 8.76 15.36 10.93
N ASP A 183 8.80 16.42 10.12
CA ASP A 183 9.09 17.76 10.64
C ASP A 183 7.88 18.46 11.26
N GLU A 184 6.71 18.29 10.62
CA GLU A 184 5.46 18.91 11.04
C GLU A 184 4.28 17.98 10.81
N VAL A 185 3.31 18.01 11.70
CA VAL A 185 2.05 17.28 11.54
C VAL A 185 0.87 18.17 11.87
N TYR A 186 -0.23 18.00 11.13
CA TYR A 186 -1.46 18.73 11.34
C TYR A 186 -2.66 17.80 11.35
N ASP A 187 -3.66 18.19 12.12
CA ASP A 187 -5.02 17.65 12.00
C ASP A 187 -5.75 18.50 10.95
N PRO A 188 -6.02 17.97 9.76
CA PRO A 188 -6.63 18.77 8.70
C PRO A 188 -8.07 19.20 9.05
N SER A 189 -8.77 18.52 9.95
CA SER A 189 -10.11 18.91 10.39
C SER A 189 -10.13 20.19 11.26
N LEU A 190 -8.97 20.58 11.79
CA LEU A 190 -8.80 21.78 12.61
C LEU A 190 -8.26 22.97 11.81
N LEU A 191 -7.93 22.78 10.54
CA LEU A 191 -7.44 23.84 9.66
C LEU A 191 -8.60 24.53 8.98
N THR A 192 -8.38 25.82 8.68
CA THR A 192 -9.26 26.59 7.79
C THR A 192 -8.65 26.68 6.38
N ALA A 193 -9.49 26.91 5.39
CA ALA A 193 -9.02 27.11 4.01
C ALA A 193 -7.99 28.26 3.91
N GLU A 194 -8.14 29.32 4.74
CA GLU A 194 -7.24 30.46 4.81
C GLU A 194 -5.88 30.07 5.40
N GLU A 195 -5.85 29.24 6.45
CA GLU A 195 -4.60 28.71 7.02
C GLU A 195 -3.87 27.84 6.03
N VAL A 196 -4.56 26.91 5.33
CA VAL A 196 -3.96 26.10 4.27
C VAL A 196 -3.40 26.98 3.14
N GLN A 197 -4.11 28.06 2.79
CA GLN A 197 -3.63 28.98 1.76
C GLN A 197 -2.36 29.72 2.17
N ARG A 198 -2.16 29.98 3.46
CA ARG A 198 -0.98 30.69 4.02
C ARG A 198 0.20 29.77 4.33
N MET A 199 -0.02 28.45 4.38
CA MET A 199 1.07 27.50 4.62
C MET A 199 2.12 27.55 3.51
N ASP A 200 3.36 27.25 3.86
CA ASP A 200 4.42 27.01 2.88
C ASP A 200 4.02 25.84 1.96
N LYS A 201 4.08 26.11 0.66
CA LYS A 201 3.62 25.14 -0.34
C LYS A 201 4.60 24.00 -0.52
N SER A 202 4.07 22.82 -0.73
CA SER A 202 4.84 21.62 -1.01
C SER A 202 5.17 21.50 -2.50
N ASP A 203 6.36 21.01 -2.79
CA ASP A 203 6.79 20.70 -4.17
C ASP A 203 6.07 19.49 -4.70
N ILE A 204 5.89 18.50 -3.82
CA ILE A 204 5.15 17.28 -4.07
C ILE A 204 4.19 17.04 -2.92
N SER A 205 2.97 16.64 -3.23
CA SER A 205 1.97 16.20 -2.27
C SER A 205 1.50 14.81 -2.64
N VAL A 206 1.48 13.90 -1.66
CA VAL A 206 0.98 12.54 -1.85
C VAL A 206 -0.32 12.39 -1.07
N TYR A 207 -1.41 12.14 -1.79
CA TYR A 207 -2.72 11.88 -1.23
C TYR A 207 -2.90 10.39 -0.98
N MET A 208 -2.94 9.99 0.29
CA MET A 208 -2.95 8.58 0.74
C MET A 208 -4.17 8.23 1.59
N MET A 209 -5.18 9.09 1.61
CA MET A 209 -6.42 8.83 2.35
C MET A 209 -7.36 7.96 1.53
N GLY A 210 -8.05 7.03 2.20
CA GLY A 210 -9.11 6.24 1.58
C GLY A 210 -10.50 6.86 1.73
N ASP A 211 -10.69 7.77 2.67
CA ASP A 211 -11.97 8.43 2.96
C ASP A 211 -11.81 9.96 2.80
N ASP A 212 -12.71 10.56 2.02
CA ASP A 212 -12.64 11.95 1.57
C ASP A 212 -13.40 12.93 2.48
N ARG A 213 -13.66 12.56 3.74
CA ARG A 213 -14.54 13.29 4.64
C ARG A 213 -13.81 14.29 5.54
N LEU A 214 -13.53 15.47 5.02
CA LEU A 214 -13.56 16.70 5.80
C LEU A 214 -14.91 17.37 5.55
N GLU A 215 -15.64 17.72 6.60
CA GLU A 215 -17.09 17.96 6.66
C GLU A 215 -17.75 18.79 5.54
N ASN A 216 -17.06 19.63 4.80
CA ASN A 216 -17.66 20.52 3.79
C ASN A 216 -16.87 20.65 2.49
N GLU A 217 -15.64 20.16 2.39
CA GLU A 217 -14.83 20.23 1.17
C GLU A 217 -14.03 18.93 0.97
N PRO A 218 -13.83 18.49 -0.28
CA PRO A 218 -12.96 17.36 -0.57
C PRO A 218 -11.54 17.61 -0.04
N THR A 219 -10.99 16.65 0.73
CA THR A 219 -9.61 16.75 1.25
C THR A 219 -8.60 16.93 0.12
N ALA A 220 -8.89 16.38 -1.07
CA ALA A 220 -8.08 16.56 -2.26
C ALA A 220 -7.89 18.03 -2.64
N ASP A 221 -8.93 18.88 -2.51
CA ASP A 221 -8.84 20.31 -2.81
C ASP A 221 -7.88 21.02 -1.86
N TRP A 222 -7.85 20.62 -0.61
CA TRP A 222 -6.93 21.17 0.39
C TRP A 222 -5.49 20.77 0.09
N VAL A 223 -5.27 19.54 -0.35
CA VAL A 223 -3.94 19.07 -0.77
C VAL A 223 -3.47 19.82 -2.01
N ILE A 224 -4.38 20.09 -2.98
CA ILE A 224 -4.08 20.93 -4.15
C ILE A 224 -3.66 22.34 -3.70
N ARG A 225 -4.42 22.96 -2.79
CA ARG A 225 -4.10 24.29 -2.25
C ARG A 225 -2.77 24.33 -1.48
N ALA A 226 -2.39 23.23 -0.83
CA ALA A 226 -1.11 23.09 -0.12
C ALA A 226 0.07 22.79 -1.06
N THR A 227 -0.20 22.47 -2.31
CA THR A 227 0.81 22.22 -3.34
C THR A 227 1.11 23.51 -4.10
N ARG A 228 2.38 23.80 -4.38
CA ARG A 228 2.77 24.99 -5.13
C ARG A 228 2.33 24.93 -6.60
N SER A 229 2.27 26.09 -7.25
CA SER A 229 2.10 26.13 -8.70
C SER A 229 3.21 25.34 -9.40
N TYR A 230 2.83 24.53 -10.38
CA TYR A 230 3.72 23.56 -11.05
C TYR A 230 4.31 22.48 -10.12
N GLY A 231 3.76 22.31 -8.92
CA GLY A 231 4.05 21.15 -8.06
C GLY A 231 3.41 19.86 -8.58
N THR A 232 3.70 18.78 -7.92
CA THR A 232 3.17 17.46 -8.29
C THR A 232 2.21 16.95 -7.22
N LEU A 233 1.01 16.54 -7.62
CA LEU A 233 0.09 15.78 -6.79
C LEU A 233 0.14 14.30 -7.22
N VAL A 234 0.41 13.42 -6.27
CA VAL A 234 0.37 11.98 -6.45
C VAL A 234 -0.85 11.43 -5.73
N SER A 235 -1.81 10.88 -6.47
CA SER A 235 -2.93 10.13 -5.90
C SER A 235 -2.49 8.69 -5.68
N TYR A 236 -2.42 8.27 -4.42
CA TYR A 236 -2.06 6.93 -4.02
C TYR A 236 -3.28 6.14 -3.49
N GLY A 237 -4.15 6.79 -2.73
CA GLY A 237 -5.35 6.19 -2.16
C GLY A 237 -6.45 5.99 -3.21
N HIS A 238 -7.45 5.19 -2.83
CA HIS A 238 -8.70 5.03 -3.58
C HIS A 238 -9.76 5.88 -2.88
N PRO A 239 -10.08 7.08 -3.36
CA PRO A 239 -11.20 7.85 -2.82
C PRO A 239 -12.52 7.11 -3.14
N GLU A 240 -13.35 6.89 -2.12
CA GLU A 240 -14.63 6.18 -2.28
C GLU A 240 -15.59 6.89 -3.27
N HIS A 241 -15.44 8.17 -3.47
CA HIS A 241 -16.36 9.01 -4.25
C HIS A 241 -15.75 9.66 -5.51
N GLY A 242 -14.56 9.24 -5.91
CA GLY A 242 -13.87 9.83 -7.05
C GLY A 242 -13.38 11.27 -6.78
N MET A 243 -12.28 11.66 -7.41
CA MET A 243 -11.91 13.07 -7.48
C MET A 243 -12.76 13.73 -8.56
N HIS A 244 -13.60 14.68 -8.21
CA HIS A 244 -14.41 15.48 -9.13
C HIS A 244 -13.60 16.60 -9.76
#